data_4dfc5fe922c248f18a77d8c3163f1da8
#
_entry.id   4dfc5fe922c248f18a77d8c3163f1da8
#
_cell.length_a   1.000
_cell.length_b   1.000
_cell.length_c   1.000
_cell.angle_alpha   90.00
_cell.angle_beta   90.00
_cell.angle_gamma   90.00
#
_symmetry.space_group_name_H-M   'P 1'
#
loop_
_entity.id
_entity.type
_entity.pdbx_description
1 polymer ?
#
loop_
_entity_poly.entity_id
_entity_poly.type
_entity_poly.pdbx_seq_one_letter_code
_entity_poly.pdbx_strand_id
1 'polypeptide(L)'
;MSPKLKDEIKQGKPFASLEAEVMLNLMRTADALSRGGEKILKLAGLSHTQYNVLRILRGAGESGLCCREVAERMITRDPDITRLVDRLERRGLLARSRDSHDRRVIILRITEAGRKILKDLDGPMEENNRNRLSHMEKADLGKLLQLLEAAREP
;
A
#
# COMPACT_ATOMS: atom_id res chain seq x y z
N MET A 1 -11.47 -24.28 -12.67
CA MET A 1 -10.22 -23.76 -13.30
C MET A 1 -10.37 -22.25 -13.40
N SER A 2 -9.41 -21.51 -12.89
CA SER A 2 -9.45 -20.05 -13.01
C SER A 2 -9.31 -19.62 -14.47
N PRO A 3 -10.07 -18.62 -14.94
CA PRO A 3 -9.93 -18.12 -16.30
C PRO A 3 -8.52 -17.59 -16.53
N LYS A 4 -7.98 -17.81 -17.73
CA LYS A 4 -6.69 -17.25 -18.10
C LYS A 4 -6.84 -15.75 -18.39
N LEU A 5 -5.80 -14.96 -18.13
CA LEU A 5 -5.79 -13.52 -18.36
C LEU A 5 -6.31 -13.15 -19.75
N LYS A 6 -5.88 -13.88 -20.78
CA LYS A 6 -6.31 -13.69 -22.17
C LYS A 6 -7.84 -13.66 -22.32
N ASP A 7 -8.53 -14.57 -21.63
CA ASP A 7 -9.99 -14.68 -21.67
C ASP A 7 -10.66 -13.56 -20.87
N GLU A 8 -10.08 -13.22 -19.70
CA GLU A 8 -10.59 -12.12 -18.86
C GLU A 8 -10.57 -10.76 -19.57
N ILE A 9 -9.50 -10.47 -20.29
CA ILE A 9 -9.33 -9.20 -21.02
C ILE A 9 -9.79 -9.26 -22.48
N LYS A 10 -10.37 -10.40 -22.90
CA LYS A 10 -10.86 -10.65 -24.27
C LYS A 10 -9.82 -10.37 -25.36
N GLN A 11 -8.58 -10.74 -25.10
CA GLN A 11 -7.47 -10.54 -26.05
C GLN A 11 -7.51 -11.58 -27.16
N GLY A 12 -7.72 -11.14 -28.40
CA GLY A 12 -7.80 -12.03 -29.56
C GLY A 12 -6.46 -12.56 -30.07
N LYS A 13 -5.36 -11.85 -29.79
CA LYS A 13 -4.00 -12.23 -30.24
C LYS A 13 -3.18 -12.81 -29.09
N PRO A 14 -2.18 -13.67 -29.38
CA PRO A 14 -1.21 -14.11 -28.39
C PRO A 14 -0.47 -12.92 -27.75
N PHE A 15 0.02 -13.09 -26.53
CA PHE A 15 0.95 -12.12 -25.94
C PHE A 15 2.28 -12.10 -26.69
N ALA A 16 2.93 -10.95 -26.73
CA ALA A 16 4.20 -10.79 -27.46
C ALA A 16 5.34 -11.63 -26.85
N SER A 17 5.28 -11.88 -25.53
CA SER A 17 6.25 -12.69 -24.79
C SER A 17 5.63 -13.20 -23.49
N LEU A 18 6.30 -14.17 -22.85
CA LEU A 18 5.93 -14.63 -21.51
C LEU A 18 6.05 -13.50 -20.49
N GLU A 19 7.07 -12.68 -20.61
CA GLU A 19 7.31 -11.52 -19.74
C GLU A 19 6.16 -10.51 -19.85
N ALA A 20 5.67 -10.24 -21.05
CA ALA A 20 4.52 -9.38 -21.27
C ALA A 20 3.25 -9.93 -20.60
N GLU A 21 3.02 -11.23 -20.70
CA GLU A 21 1.89 -11.89 -20.04
C GLU A 21 2.01 -11.82 -18.52
N VAL A 22 3.20 -12.06 -17.97
CA VAL A 22 3.47 -11.94 -16.52
C VAL A 22 3.23 -10.51 -16.03
N MET A 23 3.74 -9.49 -16.73
CA MET A 23 3.53 -8.09 -16.36
C MET A 23 2.04 -7.72 -16.30
N LEU A 24 1.27 -8.12 -17.31
CA LEU A 24 -0.17 -7.85 -17.33
C LEU A 24 -0.92 -8.61 -16.24
N ASN A 25 -0.53 -9.86 -15.95
CA ASN A 25 -1.08 -10.63 -14.84
C ASN A 25 -0.80 -9.95 -13.49
N LEU A 26 0.41 -9.47 -13.25
CA LEU A 26 0.75 -8.75 -12.02
C LEU A 26 -0.13 -7.50 -11.84
N MET A 27 -0.29 -6.70 -12.89
CA MET A 27 -1.11 -5.50 -12.87
C MET A 27 -2.59 -5.83 -12.62
N ARG A 28 -3.12 -6.82 -13.33
CA ARG A 28 -4.52 -7.27 -13.19
C ARG A 28 -4.80 -7.80 -11.80
N THR A 29 -3.88 -8.60 -11.26
CA THR A 29 -4.00 -9.20 -9.93
C THR A 29 -3.93 -8.13 -8.84
N ALA A 30 -2.99 -7.20 -8.94
CA ALA A 30 -2.87 -6.08 -8.00
C ALA A 30 -4.16 -5.23 -7.97
N ASP A 31 -4.71 -4.89 -9.13
CA ASP A 31 -6.00 -4.17 -9.24
C ASP A 31 -7.15 -4.96 -8.59
N ALA A 32 -7.27 -6.24 -8.91
CA ALA A 32 -8.34 -7.08 -8.38
C ALA A 32 -8.27 -7.25 -6.85
N LEU A 33 -7.06 -7.41 -6.30
CA LEU A 33 -6.87 -7.59 -4.86
C LEU A 33 -7.02 -6.28 -4.07
N SER A 34 -6.65 -5.13 -4.64
CA SER A 34 -6.73 -3.84 -3.95
C SER A 34 -8.16 -3.34 -3.72
N ARG A 35 -9.10 -3.70 -4.57
CA ARG A 35 -10.49 -3.18 -4.54
C ARG A 35 -11.22 -3.40 -3.21
N GLY A 36 -10.97 -4.51 -2.53
CA GLY A 36 -11.60 -4.79 -1.23
C GLY A 36 -11.12 -3.83 -0.14
N GLY A 37 -9.81 -3.62 -0.08
CA GLY A 37 -9.20 -2.66 0.83
C GLY A 37 -9.64 -1.22 0.54
N GLU A 38 -9.73 -0.84 -0.74
CA GLU A 38 -10.21 0.50 -1.14
C GLU A 38 -11.60 0.82 -0.59
N LYS A 39 -12.52 -0.13 -0.62
CA LYS A 39 -13.88 0.05 -0.08
C LYS A 39 -13.85 0.30 1.43
N ILE A 40 -13.04 -0.47 2.16
CA ILE A 40 -12.87 -0.32 3.61
C ILE A 40 -12.27 1.04 3.93
N LEU A 41 -11.19 1.42 3.25
CA LEU A 41 -10.51 2.70 3.45
C LEU A 41 -11.39 3.89 3.09
N LYS A 42 -12.20 3.79 2.05
CA LYS A 42 -13.14 4.83 1.64
C LYS A 42 -14.14 5.19 2.74
N LEU A 43 -14.61 4.21 3.49
CA LEU A 43 -15.51 4.44 4.65
C LEU A 43 -14.82 5.25 5.75
N ALA A 44 -13.51 5.12 5.90
CA ALA A 44 -12.69 5.93 6.80
C ALA A 44 -12.21 7.25 6.16
N GLY A 45 -12.57 7.50 4.91
CA GLY A 45 -12.14 8.68 4.16
C GLY A 45 -10.65 8.68 3.79
N LEU A 46 -10.04 7.52 3.65
CA LEU A 46 -8.63 7.37 3.30
C LEU A 46 -8.45 6.74 1.92
N SER A 47 -7.44 7.21 1.19
CA SER A 47 -6.87 6.49 0.05
C SER A 47 -5.85 5.45 0.51
N HIS A 48 -5.46 4.51 -0.38
CA HIS A 48 -4.37 3.57 -0.09
C HIS A 48 -3.06 4.28 0.27
N THR A 49 -2.71 5.32 -0.45
CA THR A 49 -1.49 6.09 -0.20
C THR A 49 -1.52 6.81 1.14
N GLN A 50 -2.65 7.41 1.51
CA GLN A 50 -2.84 8.03 2.83
C GLN A 50 -2.75 7.00 3.96
N TYR A 51 -3.41 5.86 3.81
CA TYR A 51 -3.33 4.75 4.74
C TYR A 51 -1.90 4.24 4.91
N ASN A 52 -1.16 4.10 3.79
CA ASN A 52 0.23 3.67 3.80
C ASN A 52 1.14 4.65 4.56
N VAL A 53 1.00 5.96 4.33
CA VAL A 53 1.75 6.99 5.09
C VAL A 53 1.48 6.87 6.59
N LEU A 54 0.23 6.76 7.00
CA LEU A 54 -0.11 6.62 8.42
C LEU A 54 0.47 5.35 9.04
N ARG A 55 0.46 4.22 8.31
CA ARG A 55 1.08 2.98 8.79
C ARG A 55 2.59 3.08 8.94
N ILE A 56 3.27 3.73 7.99
CA ILE A 56 4.71 4.00 8.04
C ILE A 56 5.03 4.85 9.27
N LEU A 57 4.27 5.91 9.52
CA LEU A 57 4.47 6.79 10.67
C LEU A 57 4.15 6.10 12.00
N ARG A 58 3.13 5.24 12.05
CA ARG A 58 2.84 4.42 13.23
C ARG A 58 4.03 3.48 13.55
N GLY A 59 4.61 2.87 12.55
CA GLY A 59 5.78 2.00 12.71
C GLY A 59 7.04 2.74 13.13
N ALA A 60 7.19 4.01 12.77
CA ALA A 60 8.32 4.85 13.17
C ALA A 60 8.26 5.31 14.65
N GLY A 61 7.09 5.24 15.28
CA GLY A 61 6.92 5.61 16.68
C GLY A 61 7.15 7.11 16.93
N GLU A 62 7.64 7.43 18.12
CA GLU A 62 7.83 8.82 18.57
C GLU A 62 8.96 9.56 17.86
N SER A 63 9.96 8.84 17.32
CA SER A 63 11.04 9.46 16.57
C SER A 63 10.56 10.16 15.30
N GLY A 64 9.50 9.64 14.69
CA GLY A 64 8.97 10.15 13.44
C GLY A 64 9.92 9.94 12.26
N LEU A 65 9.56 10.51 11.11
CA LEU A 65 10.32 10.41 9.87
C LEU A 65 10.22 11.73 9.08
N CYS A 66 11.24 12.06 8.31
CA CYS A 66 11.13 13.12 7.32
C CYS A 66 10.37 12.63 6.07
N CYS A 67 9.91 13.57 5.22
CA CYS A 67 9.16 13.23 3.99
C CYS A 67 9.91 12.26 3.08
N ARG A 68 11.22 12.39 2.95
CA ARG A 68 12.06 11.52 2.13
C ARG A 68 12.01 10.07 2.63
N GLU A 69 12.18 9.87 3.93
CA GLU A 69 12.14 8.54 4.56
C GLU A 69 10.75 7.90 4.42
N VAL A 70 9.68 8.69 4.51
CA VAL A 70 8.32 8.21 4.25
C VAL A 70 8.18 7.76 2.80
N ALA A 71 8.63 8.57 1.85
CA ALA A 71 8.56 8.25 0.42
C ALA A 71 9.31 6.96 0.06
N GLU A 72 10.50 6.74 0.64
CA GLU A 72 11.31 5.53 0.45
C GLU A 72 10.63 4.25 0.96
N ARG A 73 9.75 4.36 1.95
CA ARG A 73 9.03 3.22 2.58
C ARG A 73 7.66 2.96 2.00
N MET A 74 7.17 3.79 1.07
CA MET A 74 5.86 3.61 0.47
C MET A 74 5.78 2.37 -0.42
N ILE A 75 4.69 1.64 -0.34
CA ILE A 75 4.41 0.48 -1.20
C ILE A 75 4.31 0.89 -2.67
N THR A 76 3.63 2.01 -2.94
CA THR A 76 3.57 2.60 -4.28
C THR A 76 4.15 4.00 -4.23
N ARG A 77 4.92 4.36 -5.26
CA ARG A 77 5.46 5.72 -5.37
C ARG A 77 4.33 6.73 -5.55
N ASP A 78 4.39 7.81 -4.80
CA ASP A 78 3.54 8.96 -5.00
C ASP A 78 4.43 10.14 -5.42
N PRO A 79 4.19 10.75 -6.60
CA PRO A 79 5.01 11.87 -7.07
C PRO A 79 4.80 13.14 -6.24
N ASP A 80 3.72 13.23 -5.47
CA ASP A 80 3.35 14.40 -4.67
C ASP A 80 3.13 14.05 -3.19
N ILE A 81 4.17 13.50 -2.56
CA ILE A 81 4.17 13.15 -1.13
C ILE A 81 3.84 14.34 -0.24
N THR A 82 4.30 15.54 -0.62
CA THR A 82 4.05 16.77 0.15
C THR A 82 2.56 17.08 0.23
N ARG A 83 1.85 16.99 -0.89
CA ARG A 83 0.40 17.23 -0.95
C ARG A 83 -0.37 16.16 -0.16
N LEU A 84 0.08 14.93 -0.21
CA LEU A 84 -0.49 13.81 0.55
C LEU A 84 -0.36 14.06 2.05
N VAL A 85 0.81 14.47 2.50
CA VAL A 85 1.10 14.84 3.89
C VAL A 85 0.26 16.05 4.33
N ASP A 86 0.15 17.09 3.48
CA ASP A 86 -0.66 18.27 3.77
C ASP A 86 -2.13 17.93 4.03
N ARG A 87 -2.70 17.02 3.24
CA ARG A 87 -4.09 16.58 3.41
C ARG A 87 -4.29 15.84 4.73
N LEU A 88 -3.34 14.97 5.10
CA LEU A 88 -3.38 14.24 6.37
C LEU A 88 -3.21 15.15 7.57
N GLU A 89 -2.33 16.15 7.49
CA GLU A 89 -2.15 17.15 8.53
C GLU A 89 -3.41 17.99 8.74
N ARG A 90 -4.05 18.46 7.67
CA ARG A 90 -5.31 19.19 7.74
C ARG A 90 -6.42 18.41 8.44
N ARG A 91 -6.41 17.10 8.32
CA ARG A 91 -7.34 16.21 9.02
C ARG A 91 -6.92 15.89 10.45
N GLY A 92 -5.78 16.39 10.90
CA GLY A 92 -5.24 16.13 12.23
C GLY A 92 -4.75 14.71 12.45
N LEU A 93 -4.44 13.95 11.37
CA LEU A 93 -4.01 12.53 11.44
C LEU A 93 -2.51 12.38 11.57
N LEU A 94 -1.75 13.40 11.17
CA LEU A 94 -0.32 13.54 11.41
C LEU A 94 0.00 14.97 11.79
N ALA A 95 1.19 15.18 12.35
CA ALA A 95 1.72 16.49 12.73
C ALA A 95 3.15 16.66 12.22
N ARG A 96 3.49 17.92 11.90
CA ARG A 96 4.84 18.32 11.53
C ARG A 96 5.51 19.03 12.69
N SER A 97 6.79 18.77 12.89
CA SER A 97 7.66 19.51 13.76
C SER A 97 9.05 19.67 13.15
N ARG A 98 9.79 20.68 13.59
CA ARG A 98 11.19 20.81 13.20
C ARG A 98 12.02 19.85 14.03
N ASP A 99 13.04 19.25 13.38
CA ASP A 99 13.99 18.40 14.09
C ASP A 99 14.75 19.21 15.15
N SER A 100 15.04 18.58 16.29
CA SER A 100 15.77 19.21 17.40
C SER A 100 17.26 19.47 17.09
N HIS A 101 17.85 18.66 16.21
CA HIS A 101 19.26 18.75 15.84
C HIS A 101 19.50 19.62 14.59
N ASP A 102 18.60 19.50 13.58
CA ASP A 102 18.65 20.32 12.37
C ASP A 102 17.27 20.90 12.05
N ARG A 103 17.08 22.18 12.35
CA ARG A 103 15.82 22.90 12.12
C ARG A 103 15.40 23.02 10.65
N ARG A 104 16.27 22.66 9.71
CA ARG A 104 15.94 22.59 8.29
C ARG A 104 15.10 21.35 7.96
N VAL A 105 15.21 20.31 8.79
CA VAL A 105 14.52 19.05 8.62
C VAL A 105 13.15 19.12 9.30
N ILE A 106 12.11 18.74 8.56
CA ILE A 106 10.74 18.60 9.07
C ILE A 106 10.49 17.13 9.37
N ILE A 107 10.08 16.83 10.59
CA ILE A 107 9.73 15.50 11.06
C ILE A 107 8.23 15.35 11.10
N LEU A 108 7.74 14.26 10.55
CA LEU A 108 6.35 13.83 10.53
C LEU A 108 6.13 12.80 11.63
N ARG A 109 5.04 12.96 12.38
CA ARG A 109 4.61 11.99 13.38
C ARG A 109 3.11 11.74 13.25
N ILE A 110 2.70 10.51 13.49
CA ILE A 110 1.28 10.19 13.59
C ILE A 110 0.71 10.80 14.87
N THR A 111 -0.51 11.33 14.79
CA THR A 111 -1.25 11.82 15.95
C THR A 111 -2.03 10.69 16.64
N GLU A 112 -2.60 10.97 17.81
CA GLU A 112 -3.51 10.02 18.49
C GLU A 112 -4.74 9.73 17.62
N ALA A 113 -5.29 10.72 16.92
CA ALA A 113 -6.39 10.52 15.97
C ALA A 113 -5.98 9.62 14.80
N GLY A 114 -4.75 9.77 14.29
CA GLY A 114 -4.19 8.88 13.26
C GLY A 114 -4.02 7.45 13.76
N ARG A 115 -3.53 7.26 14.98
CA ARG A 115 -3.43 5.92 15.59
C ARG A 115 -4.79 5.27 15.78
N LYS A 116 -5.78 6.03 16.23
CA LYS A 116 -7.13 5.54 16.45
C LYS A 116 -7.77 5.04 15.15
N ILE A 117 -7.69 5.82 14.08
CA ILE A 117 -8.26 5.41 12.78
C ILE A 117 -7.58 4.14 12.24
N LEU A 118 -6.25 4.01 12.40
CA LEU A 118 -5.54 2.79 12.02
C LEU A 118 -5.96 1.59 12.87
N LYS A 119 -6.12 1.76 14.18
CA LYS A 119 -6.57 0.70 15.08
C LYS A 119 -7.94 0.17 14.67
N ASP A 120 -8.86 1.05 14.31
CA ASP A 120 -10.19 0.69 13.83
C ASP A 120 -10.16 -0.05 12.48
N LEU A 121 -9.14 0.22 11.65
CA LEU A 121 -8.96 -0.39 10.33
C LEU A 121 -8.17 -1.71 10.36
N ASP A 122 -7.37 -1.96 11.38
CA ASP A 122 -6.48 -3.14 11.44
C ASP A 122 -7.25 -4.46 11.26
N GLY A 123 -8.33 -4.66 11.99
CA GLY A 123 -9.16 -5.86 11.90
C GLY A 123 -9.81 -6.04 10.52
N PRO A 124 -10.60 -5.07 10.03
CA PRO A 124 -11.23 -5.15 8.71
C PRO A 124 -10.24 -5.34 7.55
N MET A 125 -9.09 -4.68 7.59
CA MET A 125 -8.07 -4.81 6.54
C MET A 125 -7.41 -6.19 6.56
N GLU A 126 -7.08 -6.71 7.74
CA GLU A 126 -6.52 -8.06 7.89
C GLU A 126 -7.51 -9.14 7.45
N GLU A 127 -8.77 -9.01 7.83
CA GLU A 127 -9.84 -9.94 7.41
C GLU A 127 -10.03 -9.90 5.89
N ASN A 128 -10.04 -8.72 5.27
CA ASN A 128 -10.11 -8.58 3.82
C ASN A 128 -8.93 -9.30 3.13
N ASN A 129 -7.70 -9.09 3.60
CA ASN A 129 -6.51 -9.73 3.03
C ASN A 129 -6.60 -11.26 3.12
N ARG A 130 -7.00 -11.77 4.30
CA ARG A 130 -7.17 -13.20 4.52
C ARG A 130 -8.24 -13.80 3.61
N ASN A 131 -9.40 -13.16 3.52
CA ASN A 131 -10.52 -13.66 2.72
C ASN A 131 -10.20 -13.64 1.21
N ARG A 132 -9.46 -12.65 0.73
CA ARG A 132 -9.05 -12.55 -0.69
C ARG A 132 -8.14 -13.70 -1.13
N LEU A 133 -7.34 -14.23 -0.23
CA LEU A 133 -6.35 -15.26 -0.52
C LEU A 133 -6.66 -16.62 0.14
N SER A 134 -7.82 -16.77 0.80
CA SER A 134 -8.22 -17.98 1.53
C SER A 134 -8.38 -19.23 0.67
N HIS A 135 -8.56 -19.05 -0.64
CA HIS A 135 -8.69 -20.15 -1.61
C HIS A 135 -7.33 -20.74 -2.01
N MET A 136 -6.21 -20.13 -1.59
CA MET A 136 -4.86 -20.60 -1.89
C MET A 136 -4.28 -21.35 -0.69
N GLU A 137 -3.60 -22.46 -0.99
CA GLU A 137 -2.85 -23.20 0.02
C GLU A 137 -1.66 -22.38 0.55
N LYS A 138 -1.29 -22.59 1.82
CA LYS A 138 -0.17 -21.88 2.46
C LYS A 138 1.16 -22.05 1.71
N ALA A 139 1.39 -23.24 1.14
CA ALA A 139 2.58 -23.51 0.34
C ALA A 139 2.61 -22.65 -0.93
N ASP A 140 1.48 -22.49 -1.60
CA ASP A 140 1.36 -21.67 -2.82
C ASP A 140 1.51 -20.17 -2.48
N LEU A 141 0.96 -19.71 -1.37
CA LEU A 141 1.17 -18.34 -0.89
C LEU A 141 2.65 -18.07 -0.62
N GLY A 142 3.35 -19.01 0.03
CA GLY A 142 4.80 -18.90 0.27
C GLY A 142 5.61 -18.83 -1.02
N LYS A 143 5.27 -19.68 -2.00
CA LYS A 143 5.90 -19.66 -3.34
C LYS A 143 5.62 -18.37 -4.10
N LEU A 144 4.37 -17.89 -4.06
CA LEU A 144 4.00 -16.62 -4.69
C LEU A 144 4.78 -15.46 -4.09
N LEU A 145 4.92 -15.42 -2.76
CA LEU A 145 5.71 -14.40 -2.08
C LEU A 145 7.16 -14.36 -2.60
N GLN A 146 7.82 -15.52 -2.63
CA GLN A 146 9.21 -15.63 -3.15
C GLN A 146 9.32 -15.17 -4.60
N LEU A 147 8.38 -15.56 -5.47
CA LEU A 147 8.39 -15.18 -6.89
C LEU A 147 8.15 -13.67 -7.06
N LEU A 148 7.28 -13.07 -6.27
CA LEU A 148 7.05 -11.62 -6.31
C LEU A 148 8.28 -10.83 -5.81
N GLU A 149 8.98 -11.32 -4.81
CA GLU A 149 10.23 -10.71 -4.33
C GLU A 149 11.32 -10.81 -5.40
N ALA A 150 11.54 -12.00 -5.96
CA ALA A 150 12.51 -12.20 -7.05
C ALA A 150 12.22 -11.35 -8.29
N ALA A 151 10.94 -11.14 -8.61
CA ALA A 151 10.55 -10.30 -9.75
C ALA A 151 10.90 -8.79 -9.58
N ARG A 152 11.21 -8.34 -8.36
CA ARG A 152 11.65 -6.96 -8.09
C ARG A 152 13.17 -6.80 -8.05
N GLU A 153 13.91 -7.89 -8.01
CA GLU A 153 15.35 -7.86 -8.09
C GLU A 153 15.80 -7.53 -9.54
N PRO A 154 16.77 -6.62 -9.74
CA PRO A 154 17.23 -6.24 -11.07
C PRO A 154 18.07 -7.33 -11.75
#